data_2542ab43d0e4b30efa2fde9ad2b594c2
#
_entry.id   2542ab43d0e4b30efa2fde9ad2b594c2
#
_cell.length_a   1.000
_cell.length_b   1.000
_cell.length_c   1.000
_cell.angle_alpha   90.00
_cell.angle_beta   90.00
_cell.angle_gamma   90.00
#
_symmetry.space_group_name_H-M   'P 1'
#
loop_
_entity.id
_entity.type
_entity.pdbx_description
1 polymer ?
#
loop_
_entity_poly.entity_id
_entity_poly.type
_entity_poly.pdbx_seq_one_letter_code
_entity_poly.pdbx_strand_id
1 'polypeptide(L)'
;GLGDVYKRQDINLSREAIEETESNYALLEAEEIHALIKPRNTFSHKGNFGHALLIAGSYGMAGASILAARACMRSGVGLLTVHAPIRNNDILQISVPEAIIESDASDTYFACPTDTDDYQAVGIGPGIGRSEETEAALLEQLSGCQTPLVLDADALNILANHRHALTTLPKGSILTPHPKELERMVGKCQNSYERLMKACELARTAKVHIILKGAYSAIITPSGKCYFNSTGNPGMATAGSGDVLT
;
A
#
# COMPACT_ATOMS: atom_id res chain seq x y z
N GLY A 1 -23.37 -15.08 -12.98
CA GLY A 1 -24.30 -15.02 -11.87
C GLY A 1 -24.61 -13.58 -11.56
N LEU A 2 -25.90 -13.25 -11.44
CA LEU A 2 -26.35 -11.95 -10.96
C LEU A 2 -25.85 -11.83 -9.51
N GLY A 3 -24.98 -10.85 -9.24
CA GLY A 3 -24.53 -10.58 -7.89
C GLY A 3 -25.71 -10.20 -7.01
N ASP A 4 -25.75 -10.76 -5.81
CA ASP A 4 -26.78 -10.44 -4.83
C ASP A 4 -26.73 -8.95 -4.51
N VAL A 5 -27.84 -8.26 -4.74
CA VAL A 5 -27.99 -6.86 -4.37
C VAL A 5 -28.37 -6.82 -2.89
N TYR A 6 -27.39 -6.58 -2.02
CA TYR A 6 -27.65 -6.37 -0.60
C TYR A 6 -28.32 -5.00 -0.41
N LYS A 7 -29.53 -5.00 0.12
CA LYS A 7 -30.16 -3.77 0.63
C LYS A 7 -29.85 -3.66 2.12
N ARG A 8 -29.09 -2.66 2.51
CA ARG A 8 -28.99 -2.24 3.92
C ARG A 8 -30.33 -1.62 4.30
N GLN A 9 -31.02 -2.22 5.25
CA GLN A 9 -32.25 -1.69 5.80
C GLN A 9 -32.03 -1.38 7.27
N ASP A 10 -32.36 -0.16 7.67
CA ASP A 10 -32.39 0.22 9.08
C ASP A 10 -33.52 -0.55 9.77
N ILE A 11 -33.18 -1.25 10.83
CA ILE A 11 -34.13 -2.00 11.69
C ILE A 11 -34.34 -1.29 13.02
N ASN A 12 -34.05 0.01 13.10
CA ASN A 12 -34.19 0.87 14.27
C ASN A 12 -33.52 0.34 15.54
N LEU A 13 -32.29 -0.15 15.41
CA LEU A 13 -31.47 -0.47 16.58
C LEU A 13 -31.12 0.83 17.34
N SER A 14 -31.09 0.74 18.68
CA SER A 14 -30.61 1.86 19.49
C SER A 14 -29.16 2.20 19.13
N ARG A 15 -28.88 3.48 18.88
CA ARG A 15 -27.52 3.97 18.65
C ARG A 15 -26.61 3.68 19.85
N GLU A 16 -27.10 3.86 21.07
CA GLU A 16 -26.38 3.56 22.30
C GLU A 16 -25.99 2.08 22.35
N ALA A 17 -26.91 1.16 22.02
CA ALA A 17 -26.59 -0.27 21.98
C ALA A 17 -25.55 -0.63 20.91
N ILE A 18 -25.53 0.08 19.77
CA ILE A 18 -24.53 -0.10 18.74
C ILE A 18 -23.15 0.40 19.23
N GLU A 19 -23.12 1.59 19.84
CA GLU A 19 -21.89 2.21 20.35
C GLU A 19 -21.29 1.44 21.54
N GLU A 20 -22.11 0.86 22.41
CA GLU A 20 -21.71 0.06 23.54
C GLU A 20 -21.29 -1.39 23.17
N THR A 21 -21.60 -1.83 21.95
CA THR A 21 -21.25 -3.19 21.52
C THR A 21 -19.79 -3.26 21.12
N GLU A 22 -18.98 -3.95 21.93
CA GLU A 22 -17.59 -4.21 21.59
C GLU A 22 -17.48 -5.12 20.36
N SER A 23 -16.77 -4.66 19.34
CA SER A 23 -16.48 -5.44 18.13
C SER A 23 -15.08 -5.15 17.61
N ASN A 24 -14.42 -6.18 17.09
CA ASN A 24 -13.18 -6.04 16.35
C ASN A 24 -13.42 -5.66 14.88
N TYR A 25 -14.67 -5.58 14.47
CA TYR A 25 -15.08 -5.30 13.09
C TYR A 25 -15.91 -4.01 13.05
N ALA A 26 -15.57 -3.13 12.12
CA ALA A 26 -16.32 -1.90 11.89
C ALA A 26 -16.48 -1.67 10.38
N LEU A 27 -17.55 -1.00 10.01
CA LEU A 27 -17.73 -0.45 8.66
C LEU A 27 -17.21 0.99 8.69
N LEU A 28 -16.37 1.36 7.71
CA LEU A 28 -15.92 2.75 7.59
C LEU A 28 -17.08 3.61 7.07
N GLU A 29 -17.36 4.69 7.79
CA GLU A 29 -18.35 5.69 7.41
C GLU A 29 -17.66 7.00 6.96
N ALA A 30 -18.37 7.79 6.15
CA ALA A 30 -17.80 9.01 5.56
C ALA A 30 -17.39 10.03 6.63
N GLU A 31 -18.16 10.11 7.72
CA GLU A 31 -17.93 11.00 8.85
C GLU A 31 -16.59 10.72 9.55
N GLU A 32 -16.25 9.43 9.73
CA GLU A 32 -14.98 9.01 10.33
C GLU A 32 -13.80 9.44 9.45
N ILE A 33 -13.93 9.26 8.13
CA ILE A 33 -12.90 9.66 7.17
C ILE A 33 -12.76 11.18 7.12
N HIS A 34 -13.87 11.92 7.11
CA HIS A 34 -13.83 13.38 7.12
C HIS A 34 -13.15 13.94 8.37
N ALA A 35 -13.31 13.30 9.53
CA ALA A 35 -12.64 13.70 10.78
C ALA A 35 -11.11 13.53 10.73
N LEU A 36 -10.60 12.64 9.89
CA LEU A 36 -9.16 12.42 9.69
C LEU A 36 -8.53 13.44 8.75
N ILE A 37 -9.31 14.04 7.84
CA ILE A 37 -8.83 15.00 6.86
C ILE A 37 -8.69 16.36 7.51
N LYS A 38 -7.44 16.82 7.68
CA LYS A 38 -7.15 18.14 8.24
C LYS A 38 -7.03 19.19 7.13
N PRO A 39 -7.67 20.35 7.26
CA PRO A 39 -7.49 21.47 6.32
C PRO A 39 -6.03 21.94 6.35
N ARG A 40 -5.51 22.36 5.20
CA ARG A 40 -4.18 22.94 5.12
C ARG A 40 -4.17 24.35 5.68
N ASN A 41 -3.12 24.69 6.45
CA ASN A 41 -2.95 26.05 6.93
C ASN A 41 -2.56 26.98 5.77
N THR A 42 -3.03 28.21 5.80
CA THR A 42 -2.78 29.24 4.76
C THR A 42 -1.28 29.50 4.52
N PHE A 43 -0.45 29.37 5.54
CA PHE A 43 1.00 29.63 5.48
C PHE A 43 1.83 28.35 5.31
N SER A 44 1.20 27.22 5.02
CA SER A 44 1.92 25.97 4.77
C SER A 44 2.71 26.02 3.46
N HIS A 45 3.85 25.37 3.44
CA HIS A 45 4.70 25.17 2.27
C HIS A 45 4.95 23.67 2.06
N LYS A 46 5.52 23.29 0.91
CA LYS A 46 5.74 21.88 0.54
C LYS A 46 6.44 21.04 1.63
N GLY A 47 7.39 21.62 2.39
CA GLY A 47 8.08 20.92 3.46
C GLY A 47 7.19 20.52 4.65
N ASN A 48 5.98 21.11 4.81
CA ASN A 48 5.05 20.73 5.87
C ASN A 48 4.26 19.45 5.55
N PHE A 49 4.32 18.95 4.31
CA PHE A 49 3.53 17.83 3.86
C PHE A 49 4.38 16.60 3.56
N GLY A 50 5.60 16.57 4.08
CA GLY A 50 6.51 15.44 4.00
C GLY A 50 7.17 15.25 2.64
N HIS A 51 8.15 14.37 2.63
CA HIS A 51 8.87 13.91 1.46
C HIS A 51 8.72 12.38 1.38
N ALA A 52 8.12 11.90 0.32
CA ALA A 52 7.98 10.46 0.08
C ALA A 52 9.04 9.96 -0.90
N LEU A 53 9.50 8.74 -0.69
CA LEU A 53 10.28 7.97 -1.66
C LEU A 53 9.38 6.89 -2.28
N LEU A 54 9.44 6.73 -3.58
CA LEU A 54 8.77 5.65 -4.31
C LEU A 54 9.81 4.84 -5.09
N ILE A 55 9.99 3.58 -4.73
CA ILE A 55 10.83 2.62 -5.47
C ILE A 55 9.91 1.79 -6.35
N ALA A 56 9.84 2.11 -7.64
CA ALA A 56 8.85 1.51 -8.53
C ALA A 56 9.28 1.53 -10.00
N GLY A 57 8.75 0.58 -10.75
CA GLY A 57 8.98 0.45 -12.18
C GLY A 57 10.26 -0.30 -12.52
N SER A 58 10.22 -0.94 -13.68
CA SER A 58 11.37 -1.55 -14.36
C SER A 58 11.22 -1.29 -15.86
N TYR A 59 12.22 -1.69 -16.67
CA TYR A 59 12.10 -1.56 -18.11
C TYR A 59 10.89 -2.36 -18.63
N GLY A 60 9.97 -1.65 -19.33
CA GLY A 60 8.69 -2.19 -19.75
C GLY A 60 7.54 -2.03 -18.73
N MET A 61 7.83 -1.61 -17.49
CA MET A 61 6.86 -1.39 -16.43
C MET A 61 6.89 0.05 -15.86
N ALA A 62 7.39 1.00 -16.62
CA ALA A 62 7.41 2.43 -16.24
C ALA A 62 6.02 2.99 -15.93
N GLY A 63 4.96 2.42 -16.52
CA GLY A 63 3.58 2.82 -16.25
C GLY A 63 3.18 2.66 -14.78
N ALA A 64 3.66 1.63 -14.10
CA ALA A 64 3.39 1.42 -12.68
C ALA A 64 3.98 2.56 -11.82
N SER A 65 5.25 2.93 -12.06
CA SER A 65 5.87 4.05 -11.34
C SER A 65 5.19 5.39 -11.64
N ILE A 66 4.73 5.62 -12.87
CA ILE A 66 4.01 6.84 -13.26
C ILE A 66 2.67 6.93 -12.52
N LEU A 67 1.89 5.84 -12.47
CA LEU A 67 0.58 5.82 -11.81
C LEU A 67 0.71 6.03 -10.31
N ALA A 68 1.63 5.32 -9.66
CA ALA A 68 1.90 5.48 -8.24
C ALA A 68 2.41 6.90 -7.91
N ALA A 69 3.36 7.44 -8.69
CA ALA A 69 3.89 8.77 -8.48
C ALA A 69 2.81 9.86 -8.64
N ARG A 70 1.97 9.77 -9.67
CA ARG A 70 0.84 10.70 -9.86
C ARG A 70 -0.16 10.61 -8.71
N ALA A 71 -0.47 9.42 -8.23
CA ALA A 71 -1.37 9.23 -7.10
C ALA A 71 -0.80 9.85 -5.82
N CYS A 72 0.47 9.60 -5.53
CA CYS A 72 1.17 10.18 -4.39
C CYS A 72 1.13 11.71 -4.42
N MET A 73 1.50 12.35 -5.55
CA MET A 73 1.44 13.80 -5.70
C MET A 73 0.03 14.36 -5.52
N ARG A 74 -0.98 13.69 -6.09
CA ARG A 74 -2.40 14.10 -5.97
C ARG A 74 -2.99 13.85 -4.58
N SER A 75 -2.43 12.92 -3.82
CA SER A 75 -2.82 12.69 -2.41
C SER A 75 -2.29 13.76 -1.47
N GLY A 76 -1.42 14.66 -1.95
CA GLY A 76 -1.04 15.85 -1.23
C GLY A 76 0.31 15.80 -0.54
N VAL A 77 1.19 14.88 -0.91
CA VAL A 77 2.59 14.91 -0.47
C VAL A 77 3.27 16.22 -0.87
N GLY A 78 4.17 16.71 -0.05
CA GLY A 78 4.89 17.96 -0.32
C GLY A 78 6.00 17.80 -1.35
N LEU A 79 6.73 16.69 -1.28
CA LEU A 79 7.82 16.30 -2.18
C LEU A 79 7.74 14.81 -2.45
N LEU A 80 8.07 14.41 -3.66
CA LEU A 80 8.19 13.02 -4.06
C LEU A 80 9.52 12.81 -4.77
N THR A 81 10.28 11.80 -4.34
CA THR A 81 11.38 11.22 -5.10
C THR A 81 10.96 9.86 -5.64
N VAL A 82 11.23 9.60 -6.90
CA VAL A 82 11.02 8.28 -7.51
C VAL A 82 12.38 7.68 -7.81
N HIS A 83 12.71 6.59 -7.14
CA HIS A 83 13.87 5.76 -7.44
C HIS A 83 13.47 4.73 -8.50
N ALA A 84 14.10 4.78 -9.66
CA ALA A 84 13.77 3.95 -10.80
C ALA A 84 14.98 3.68 -11.70
N PRO A 85 14.95 2.61 -12.52
CA PRO A 85 16.01 2.33 -13.49
C PRO A 85 16.27 3.50 -14.45
N ILE A 86 17.53 3.65 -14.89
CA ILE A 86 17.97 4.78 -15.72
C ILE A 86 17.07 4.99 -16.94
N ARG A 87 16.63 3.90 -17.60
CA ARG A 87 15.79 4.00 -18.81
C ARG A 87 14.38 4.54 -18.55
N ASN A 88 13.96 4.63 -17.30
CA ASN A 88 12.68 5.21 -16.94
C ASN A 88 12.75 6.72 -16.68
N ASN A 89 13.95 7.32 -16.64
CA ASN A 89 14.16 8.73 -16.30
C ASN A 89 13.33 9.66 -17.19
N ASP A 90 13.56 9.62 -18.50
CA ASP A 90 12.91 10.55 -19.44
C ASP A 90 11.38 10.45 -19.40
N ILE A 91 10.85 9.21 -19.35
CA ILE A 91 9.41 9.01 -19.32
C ILE A 91 8.79 9.48 -18.00
N LEU A 92 9.49 9.35 -16.88
CA LEU A 92 9.06 9.87 -15.57
C LEU A 92 9.11 11.41 -15.57
N GLN A 93 10.18 12.02 -16.03
CA GLN A 93 10.33 13.48 -16.12
C GLN A 93 9.23 14.12 -16.99
N ILE A 94 8.85 13.45 -18.09
CA ILE A 94 7.76 13.91 -18.97
C ILE A 94 6.40 13.70 -18.31
N SER A 95 6.20 12.56 -17.65
CA SER A 95 4.88 12.15 -17.16
C SER A 95 4.52 12.72 -15.78
N VAL A 96 5.52 12.95 -14.93
CA VAL A 96 5.37 13.44 -13.55
C VAL A 96 6.46 14.49 -13.29
N PRO A 97 6.38 15.66 -13.95
CA PRO A 97 7.44 16.67 -13.88
C PRO A 97 7.64 17.27 -12.49
N GLU A 98 6.69 17.06 -11.56
CA GLU A 98 6.79 17.50 -10.18
C GLU A 98 7.68 16.59 -9.32
N ALA A 99 7.92 15.35 -9.75
CA ALA A 99 8.72 14.38 -9.00
C ALA A 99 10.22 14.60 -9.25
N ILE A 100 11.01 14.38 -8.21
CA ILE A 100 12.47 14.24 -8.30
C ILE A 100 12.76 12.81 -8.73
N ILE A 101 13.65 12.62 -9.70
CA ILE A 101 14.03 11.27 -10.13
C ILE A 101 15.43 10.95 -9.62
N GLU A 102 15.52 9.86 -8.88
CA GLU A 102 16.77 9.23 -8.47
C GLU A 102 16.97 7.98 -9.31
N SER A 103 18.03 7.97 -10.12
CA SER A 103 18.30 6.84 -10.99
C SER A 103 19.01 5.72 -10.25
N ASP A 104 18.50 4.50 -10.40
CA ASP A 104 19.20 3.27 -9.99
C ASP A 104 20.54 3.11 -10.73
N ALA A 105 21.47 2.30 -10.23
CA ALA A 105 22.68 1.94 -10.93
C ALA A 105 22.42 1.05 -12.17
N SER A 106 21.29 0.37 -12.21
CA SER A 106 20.87 -0.45 -13.33
C SER A 106 20.06 0.34 -14.36
N ASP A 107 20.25 -0.01 -15.62
CA ASP A 107 19.48 0.54 -16.73
C ASP A 107 18.01 0.09 -16.71
N THR A 108 17.70 -1.11 -16.19
CA THR A 108 16.45 -1.80 -16.50
C THR A 108 15.67 -2.32 -15.31
N TYR A 109 16.24 -2.46 -14.12
CA TYR A 109 15.57 -3.01 -12.93
C TYR A 109 16.08 -2.35 -11.66
N PHE A 110 15.40 -2.57 -10.54
CA PHE A 110 15.84 -2.15 -9.23
C PHE A 110 17.01 -3.05 -8.76
N ALA A 111 18.20 -2.50 -8.67
CA ALA A 111 19.44 -3.22 -8.38
C ALA A 111 20.15 -2.76 -7.10
N CYS A 112 19.94 -1.53 -6.67
CA CYS A 112 20.65 -0.96 -5.53
C CYS A 112 19.69 -0.33 -4.53
N PRO A 113 19.85 -0.62 -3.22
CA PRO A 113 19.16 0.12 -2.18
C PRO A 113 19.54 1.61 -2.21
N THR A 114 18.59 2.44 -1.77
CA THR A 114 18.82 3.87 -1.58
C THR A 114 18.61 4.27 -0.12
N ASP A 115 19.22 5.37 0.30
CA ASP A 115 19.05 5.93 1.63
C ASP A 115 17.61 6.38 1.85
N THR A 116 17.08 6.09 3.02
CA THR A 116 15.70 6.41 3.39
C THR A 116 15.57 7.39 4.56
N ASP A 117 16.65 7.90 5.10
CA ASP A 117 16.66 8.70 6.33
C ASP A 117 15.94 10.05 6.19
N ASP A 118 15.98 10.63 5.00
CA ASP A 118 15.35 11.93 4.72
C ASP A 118 13.85 11.84 4.37
N TYR A 119 13.28 10.62 4.28
CA TYR A 119 11.90 10.41 3.86
C TYR A 119 10.99 10.03 5.02
N GLN A 120 9.76 10.57 5.01
CA GLN A 120 8.74 10.28 6.01
C GLN A 120 7.88 9.07 5.67
N ALA A 121 7.89 8.66 4.41
CA ALA A 121 7.22 7.45 3.93
C ALA A 121 7.96 6.89 2.71
N VAL A 122 7.98 5.58 2.59
CA VAL A 122 8.62 4.87 1.47
C VAL A 122 7.64 3.87 0.88
N GLY A 123 7.30 4.02 -0.39
CA GLY A 123 6.49 3.05 -1.15
C GLY A 123 7.39 2.17 -2.01
N ILE A 124 7.19 0.85 -1.98
CA ILE A 124 8.01 -0.09 -2.77
C ILE A 124 7.13 -1.16 -3.41
N GLY A 125 7.37 -1.45 -4.67
CA GLY A 125 6.87 -2.69 -5.26
C GLY A 125 6.22 -2.61 -6.62
N PRO A 126 5.45 -1.56 -6.96
CA PRO A 126 4.80 -1.52 -8.27
C PRO A 126 5.79 -1.65 -9.42
N GLY A 127 5.72 -2.79 -10.14
CA GLY A 127 6.49 -3.01 -11.36
C GLY A 127 8.01 -3.09 -11.20
N ILE A 128 8.55 -3.38 -10.02
CA ILE A 128 10.02 -3.52 -9.84
C ILE A 128 10.59 -4.81 -10.44
N GLY A 129 9.73 -5.79 -10.72
CA GLY A 129 10.15 -7.11 -11.16
C GLY A 129 10.52 -8.05 -10.00
N ARG A 130 11.00 -9.25 -10.36
CA ARG A 130 11.31 -10.31 -9.40
C ARG A 130 12.53 -11.11 -9.84
N SER A 131 13.53 -10.46 -10.45
CA SER A 131 14.80 -11.08 -10.73
C SER A 131 15.57 -11.32 -9.43
N GLU A 132 16.57 -12.18 -9.44
CA GLU A 132 17.42 -12.47 -8.27
C GLU A 132 18.10 -11.21 -7.75
N GLU A 133 18.51 -10.32 -8.66
CA GLU A 133 19.14 -9.04 -8.32
C GLU A 133 18.14 -8.09 -7.63
N THR A 134 16.92 -7.99 -8.16
CA THR A 134 15.85 -7.18 -7.56
C THR A 134 15.45 -7.73 -6.19
N GLU A 135 15.39 -9.06 -6.05
CA GLU A 135 15.09 -9.71 -4.78
C GLU A 135 16.17 -9.39 -3.73
N ALA A 136 17.46 -9.50 -4.10
CA ALA A 136 18.56 -9.15 -3.22
C ALA A 136 18.54 -7.67 -2.81
N ALA A 137 18.36 -6.76 -3.78
CA ALA A 137 18.27 -5.33 -3.53
C ALA A 137 17.10 -4.97 -2.61
N LEU A 138 15.91 -5.60 -2.81
CA LEU A 138 14.75 -5.37 -1.94
C LEU A 138 15.04 -5.83 -0.50
N LEU A 139 15.60 -7.01 -0.30
CA LEU A 139 15.91 -7.52 1.03
C LEU A 139 16.93 -6.65 1.76
N GLU A 140 17.92 -6.16 1.05
CA GLU A 140 18.90 -5.21 1.58
C GLU A 140 18.24 -3.88 1.94
N GLN A 141 17.40 -3.32 1.04
CA GLN A 141 16.62 -2.10 1.28
C GLN A 141 15.77 -2.20 2.55
N LEU A 142 15.06 -3.32 2.72
CA LEU A 142 14.21 -3.55 3.89
C LEU A 142 15.01 -3.67 5.19
N SER A 143 16.21 -4.26 5.14
CA SER A 143 17.06 -4.44 6.32
C SER A 143 17.62 -3.12 6.85
N GLY A 144 17.85 -2.15 5.98
CA GLY A 144 18.38 -0.82 6.32
C GLY A 144 17.33 0.22 6.69
N CYS A 145 16.06 -0.01 6.29
CA CYS A 145 15.01 1.01 6.43
C CYS A 145 14.41 1.04 7.84
N GLN A 146 14.33 2.25 8.43
CA GLN A 146 13.64 2.49 9.70
C GLN A 146 12.31 3.24 9.51
N THR A 147 12.11 3.84 8.34
CA THR A 147 10.90 4.56 7.96
C THR A 147 9.76 3.59 7.67
N PRO A 148 8.51 3.86 8.09
CA PRO A 148 7.37 3.03 7.73
C PRO A 148 7.22 2.88 6.22
N LEU A 149 6.96 1.65 5.78
CA LEU A 149 6.91 1.25 4.38
C LEU A 149 5.48 1.00 3.91
N VAL A 150 5.19 1.32 2.66
CA VAL A 150 4.04 0.79 1.92
C VAL A 150 4.56 -0.23 0.91
N LEU A 151 4.15 -1.50 1.04
CA LEU A 151 4.64 -2.60 0.21
C LEU A 151 3.49 -3.20 -0.60
N ASP A 152 3.64 -3.23 -1.92
CA ASP A 152 2.64 -3.78 -2.85
C ASP A 152 3.26 -4.66 -3.94
N ALA A 153 2.44 -5.34 -4.67
CA ALA A 153 2.76 -6.01 -5.93
C ALA A 153 4.01 -6.93 -5.86
N ASP A 154 5.07 -6.60 -6.62
CA ASP A 154 6.26 -7.44 -6.70
C ASP A 154 7.02 -7.53 -5.38
N ALA A 155 7.02 -6.48 -4.56
CA ALA A 155 7.61 -6.52 -3.22
C ALA A 155 6.91 -7.55 -2.33
N LEU A 156 5.57 -7.63 -2.36
CA LEU A 156 4.82 -8.64 -1.62
C LEU A 156 5.09 -10.07 -2.15
N ASN A 157 5.24 -10.20 -3.46
CA ASN A 157 5.57 -11.49 -4.07
C ASN A 157 6.96 -12.00 -3.65
N ILE A 158 7.94 -11.10 -3.55
CA ILE A 158 9.28 -11.43 -3.05
C ILE A 158 9.21 -11.81 -1.56
N LEU A 159 8.53 -11.00 -0.75
CA LEU A 159 8.37 -11.26 0.68
C LEU A 159 7.64 -12.58 0.99
N ALA A 160 6.78 -13.06 0.10
CA ALA A 160 6.14 -14.36 0.26
C ALA A 160 7.14 -15.53 0.30
N ASN A 161 8.29 -15.38 -0.37
CA ASN A 161 9.40 -16.34 -0.34
C ASN A 161 10.36 -16.09 0.85
N HIS A 162 10.35 -14.87 1.43
CA HIS A 162 11.24 -14.43 2.50
C HIS A 162 10.46 -13.99 3.74
N ARG A 163 9.59 -14.87 4.25
CA ARG A 163 8.63 -14.55 5.34
C ARG A 163 9.28 -13.99 6.61
N HIS A 164 10.54 -14.33 6.89
CA HIS A 164 11.27 -13.78 8.03
C HIS A 164 11.42 -12.24 7.93
N ALA A 165 11.55 -11.70 6.73
CA ALA A 165 11.66 -10.26 6.52
C ALA A 165 10.39 -9.50 6.89
N LEU A 166 9.21 -10.16 6.88
CA LEU A 166 7.96 -9.55 7.35
C LEU A 166 8.00 -9.16 8.83
N THR A 167 8.73 -9.89 9.65
CA THR A 167 8.81 -9.64 11.11
C THR A 167 9.83 -8.56 11.48
N THR A 168 10.66 -8.13 10.52
CA THR A 168 11.68 -7.09 10.70
C THR A 168 11.26 -5.74 10.12
N LEU A 169 10.08 -5.67 9.49
CA LEU A 169 9.57 -4.42 8.93
C LEU A 169 9.38 -3.35 10.01
N PRO A 170 9.64 -2.07 9.69
CA PRO A 170 9.37 -0.97 10.60
C PRO A 170 7.92 -0.95 11.07
N LYS A 171 7.69 -0.58 12.34
CA LYS A 171 6.33 -0.44 12.87
C LYS A 171 5.52 0.57 12.07
N GLY A 172 4.26 0.26 11.82
CA GLY A 172 3.38 1.13 11.04
C GLY A 172 3.47 0.90 9.53
N SER A 173 4.32 -0.01 9.07
CA SER A 173 4.33 -0.41 7.66
C SER A 173 2.97 -0.98 7.22
N ILE A 174 2.66 -0.79 5.95
CA ILE A 174 1.38 -1.15 5.33
C ILE A 174 1.66 -2.15 4.20
N LEU A 175 0.96 -3.27 4.21
CA LEU A 175 0.95 -4.22 3.11
C LEU A 175 -0.39 -4.11 2.39
N THR A 176 -0.39 -4.10 1.05
CA THR A 176 -1.60 -3.92 0.24
C THR A 176 -1.91 -5.14 -0.64
N PRO A 177 -1.98 -6.38 -0.09
CA PRO A 177 -2.15 -7.56 -0.90
C PRO A 177 -3.55 -7.68 -1.50
N HIS A 178 -3.63 -8.15 -2.74
CA HIS A 178 -4.85 -8.78 -3.23
C HIS A 178 -4.94 -10.24 -2.69
N PRO A 179 -6.10 -10.94 -2.79
CA PRO A 179 -6.28 -12.26 -2.19
C PRO A 179 -5.19 -13.29 -2.52
N LYS A 180 -4.72 -13.32 -3.78
CA LYS A 180 -3.68 -14.27 -4.20
C LYS A 180 -2.28 -13.93 -3.66
N GLU A 181 -1.95 -12.65 -3.51
CA GLU A 181 -0.69 -12.21 -2.89
C GLU A 181 -0.69 -12.58 -1.41
N LEU A 182 -1.79 -12.33 -0.70
CA LEU A 182 -1.92 -12.77 0.70
C LEU A 182 -1.74 -14.28 0.84
N GLU A 183 -2.41 -15.08 0.00
CA GLU A 183 -2.32 -16.54 0.05
C GLU A 183 -0.90 -17.07 -0.21
N ARG A 184 -0.07 -16.36 -0.95
CA ARG A 184 1.36 -16.71 -1.10
C ARG A 184 2.12 -16.52 0.22
N MET A 185 1.77 -15.50 1.00
CA MET A 185 2.41 -15.21 2.29
C MET A 185 1.92 -16.13 3.42
N VAL A 186 0.60 -16.39 3.48
CA VAL A 186 -0.02 -17.09 4.62
C VAL A 186 -0.51 -18.52 4.31
N GLY A 187 -0.39 -18.95 3.06
CA GLY A 187 -0.91 -20.24 2.57
C GLY A 187 -2.35 -20.14 2.06
N LYS A 188 -2.78 -21.16 1.33
CA LYS A 188 -4.13 -21.23 0.74
C LYS A 188 -5.23 -21.07 1.78
N CYS A 189 -6.32 -20.43 1.39
CA CYS A 189 -7.50 -20.22 2.22
C CYS A 189 -8.72 -20.89 1.57
N GLN A 190 -9.54 -21.56 2.35
CA GLN A 190 -10.75 -22.26 1.87
C GLN A 190 -11.88 -21.28 1.55
N ASN A 191 -11.94 -20.14 2.24
CA ASN A 191 -12.98 -19.14 2.09
C ASN A 191 -12.46 -17.74 2.50
N SER A 192 -13.31 -16.72 2.34
CA SER A 192 -12.98 -15.34 2.67
C SER A 192 -12.80 -15.09 4.17
N TYR A 193 -13.50 -15.81 5.03
CA TYR A 193 -13.34 -15.70 6.48
C TYR A 193 -11.97 -16.22 6.94
N GLU A 194 -11.57 -17.40 6.50
CA GLU A 194 -10.24 -17.93 6.79
C GLU A 194 -9.13 -17.00 6.31
N ARG A 195 -9.32 -16.42 5.11
CA ARG A 195 -8.39 -15.43 4.54
C ARG A 195 -8.28 -14.20 5.45
N LEU A 196 -9.41 -13.68 5.93
CA LEU A 196 -9.43 -12.55 6.86
C LEU A 196 -8.72 -12.90 8.17
N MET A 197 -8.98 -14.07 8.75
CA MET A 197 -8.32 -14.49 10.00
C MET A 197 -6.81 -14.63 9.85
N LYS A 198 -6.33 -15.22 8.75
CA LYS A 198 -4.89 -15.31 8.46
C LYS A 198 -4.26 -13.93 8.23
N ALA A 199 -4.98 -13.00 7.61
CA ALA A 199 -4.52 -11.63 7.46
C ALA A 199 -4.42 -10.92 8.82
N CYS A 200 -5.39 -11.11 9.71
CA CYS A 200 -5.35 -10.57 11.07
C CYS A 200 -4.18 -11.16 11.89
N GLU A 201 -3.90 -12.44 11.74
CA GLU A 201 -2.76 -13.11 12.38
C GLU A 201 -1.44 -12.53 11.86
N LEU A 202 -1.29 -12.38 10.54
CA LEU A 202 -0.11 -11.78 9.93
C LEU A 202 0.08 -10.34 10.40
N ALA A 203 -0.97 -9.51 10.38
CA ALA A 203 -0.91 -8.11 10.83
C ALA A 203 -0.41 -8.00 12.27
N ARG A 204 -0.91 -8.87 13.16
CA ARG A 204 -0.53 -8.91 14.57
C ARG A 204 0.91 -9.39 14.76
N THR A 205 1.30 -10.45 14.07
CA THR A 205 2.63 -11.09 14.22
C THR A 205 3.74 -10.20 13.65
N ALA A 206 3.53 -9.65 12.46
CA ALA A 206 4.46 -8.75 11.80
C ALA A 206 4.38 -7.29 12.31
N LYS A 207 3.35 -6.95 13.11
CA LYS A 207 3.07 -5.59 13.62
C LYS A 207 2.88 -4.56 12.52
N VAL A 208 2.26 -4.95 11.42
CA VAL A 208 1.99 -4.14 10.24
C VAL A 208 0.49 -3.95 10.02
N HIS A 209 0.13 -2.92 9.27
CA HIS A 209 -1.23 -2.79 8.75
C HIS A 209 -1.36 -3.61 7.46
N ILE A 210 -2.55 -4.17 7.21
CA ILE A 210 -2.84 -4.88 5.96
C ILE A 210 -4.09 -4.30 5.33
N ILE A 211 -3.99 -3.89 4.08
CA ILE A 211 -5.14 -3.53 3.24
C ILE A 211 -5.40 -4.71 2.30
N LEU A 212 -6.28 -5.61 2.71
CA LEU A 212 -6.69 -6.74 1.87
C LEU A 212 -7.67 -6.25 0.80
N LYS A 213 -7.18 -6.16 -0.43
CA LYS A 213 -7.94 -5.64 -1.58
C LYS A 213 -9.12 -6.55 -1.94
N GLY A 214 -10.30 -5.95 -2.19
CA GLY A 214 -11.53 -6.64 -2.57
C GLY A 214 -12.69 -5.67 -2.75
N ALA A 215 -13.89 -6.18 -3.08
CA ALA A 215 -15.10 -5.36 -3.20
C ALA A 215 -15.42 -4.60 -1.89
N TYR A 216 -15.18 -5.25 -0.76
CA TYR A 216 -15.12 -4.64 0.57
C TYR A 216 -13.68 -4.78 1.06
N SER A 217 -12.83 -3.82 0.73
CA SER A 217 -11.44 -3.87 1.19
C SER A 217 -11.39 -3.86 2.71
N ALA A 218 -10.65 -4.82 3.29
CA ALA A 218 -10.48 -4.90 4.73
C ALA A 218 -9.17 -4.23 5.14
N ILE A 219 -9.26 -3.23 6.02
CA ILE A 219 -8.13 -2.54 6.62
C ILE A 219 -7.91 -3.13 8.01
N ILE A 220 -6.83 -3.86 8.16
CA ILE A 220 -6.51 -4.64 9.36
C ILE A 220 -5.35 -3.97 10.08
N THR A 221 -5.54 -3.70 11.36
CA THR A 221 -4.52 -3.06 12.20
C THR A 221 -3.68 -4.11 12.95
N PRO A 222 -2.47 -3.76 13.42
CA PRO A 222 -1.67 -4.64 14.26
C PRO A 222 -2.35 -5.06 15.57
N SER A 223 -3.33 -4.28 16.05
CA SER A 223 -4.12 -4.61 17.23
C SER A 223 -5.22 -5.64 16.97
N GLY A 224 -5.45 -6.00 15.71
CA GLY A 224 -6.48 -6.97 15.30
C GLY A 224 -7.85 -6.34 15.01
N LYS A 225 -7.98 -5.01 15.05
CA LYS A 225 -9.18 -4.33 14.54
C LYS A 225 -9.23 -4.40 13.03
N CYS A 226 -10.41 -4.63 12.48
CA CYS A 226 -10.65 -4.73 11.05
C CYS A 226 -11.77 -3.77 10.64
N TYR A 227 -11.45 -2.89 9.71
CA TYR A 227 -12.38 -1.92 9.13
C TYR A 227 -12.70 -2.32 7.69
N PHE A 228 -13.97 -2.34 7.33
CA PHE A 228 -14.41 -2.64 5.97
C PHE A 228 -14.77 -1.36 5.23
N ASN A 229 -14.15 -1.14 4.08
CA ASN A 229 -14.53 -0.05 3.17
C ASN A 229 -15.59 -0.55 2.18
N SER A 230 -16.76 0.06 2.19
CA SER A 230 -17.90 -0.28 1.33
C SER A 230 -17.99 0.58 0.06
N THR A 231 -17.05 1.53 -0.15
CA THR A 231 -17.10 2.48 -1.27
C THR A 231 -16.46 1.97 -2.56
N GLY A 232 -16.07 0.69 -2.59
CA GLY A 232 -15.50 0.04 -3.77
C GLY A 232 -16.42 0.11 -5.00
N ASN A 233 -15.82 0.24 -6.18
CA ASN A 233 -16.55 0.28 -7.45
C ASN A 233 -16.02 -0.80 -8.40
N PRO A 234 -16.88 -1.62 -9.03
CA PRO A 234 -16.46 -2.65 -9.99
C PRO A 234 -15.63 -2.11 -11.15
N GLY A 235 -15.79 -0.83 -11.53
CA GLY A 235 -14.98 -0.16 -12.54
C GLY A 235 -13.50 -0.03 -12.16
N MET A 236 -13.14 -0.20 -10.89
CA MET A 236 -11.74 -0.26 -10.45
C MET A 236 -11.05 -1.59 -10.79
N ALA A 237 -11.77 -2.60 -11.30
CA ALA A 237 -11.20 -3.87 -11.73
C ALA A 237 -10.49 -3.71 -13.08
N THR A 238 -9.48 -2.86 -13.13
CA THR A 238 -8.66 -2.53 -14.30
C THR A 238 -7.19 -2.50 -13.91
N ALA A 239 -6.31 -2.63 -14.91
CA ALA A 239 -4.87 -2.49 -14.70
C ALA A 239 -4.53 -1.08 -14.16
N GLY A 240 -3.55 -1.01 -13.26
CA GLY A 240 -3.09 0.24 -12.67
C GLY A 240 -3.81 0.69 -11.40
N SER A 241 -4.99 0.12 -11.07
CA SER A 241 -5.71 0.49 -9.84
C SER A 241 -4.91 0.16 -8.56
N GLY A 242 -4.12 -0.92 -8.58
CA GLY A 242 -3.21 -1.28 -7.50
C GLY A 242 -2.09 -0.25 -7.34
N ASP A 243 -1.46 0.12 -8.47
CA ASP A 243 -0.35 1.08 -8.48
C ASP A 243 -0.77 2.46 -7.93
N VAL A 244 -2.03 2.85 -8.16
CA VAL A 244 -2.61 4.08 -7.59
C VAL A 244 -2.82 3.98 -6.07
N LEU A 245 -3.05 2.78 -5.53
CA LEU A 245 -3.27 2.57 -4.09
C LEU A 245 -1.96 2.61 -3.29
N THR A 246 -0.86 2.21 -3.90
CA THR A 246 0.47 2.22 -3.27
C THR A 246 0.91 3.63 -2.94
#